data_45b8dccf91c6ee30d321b9653497cfdd
#
_entry.id   45b8dccf91c6ee30d321b9653497cfdd
#
_cell.length_a   1.000
_cell.length_b   1.000
_cell.length_c   1.000
_cell.angle_alpha   90.00
_cell.angle_beta   90.00
_cell.angle_gamma   90.00
#
_symmetry.space_group_name_H-M   'P 1'
#
loop_
_entity.id
_entity.type
_entity.pdbx_description
1 polymer ?
#
loop_
_entity_poly.entity_id
_entity_poly.type
_entity_poly.pdbx_seq_one_letter_code
_entity_poly.pdbx_strand_id
1 'polypeptide(L)'
;MALREIVTEGYESLSKICKPVTSFDSRLELLVKDMKDTLVKADGLGLAAPQIGVLKRLAIIIDGETEEMVALINPEITAMSGVQNKTEGCLSVPGVWGKTERPAVVTVKAQNEKGEWFEMTRDGITAVCICHELDHLDGILFREHVVEYIEDRD
;
A
#
# COMPACT_ATOMS: atom_id res chain seq x y z
N MET A 1 -3.02 1.94 21.83
CA MET A 1 -3.24 2.27 20.42
C MET A 1 -2.46 3.53 20.06
N ALA A 2 -1.51 3.41 19.16
CA ALA A 2 -0.76 4.57 18.69
C ALA A 2 -1.12 4.88 17.24
N LEU A 3 -1.44 6.15 16.97
CA LEU A 3 -1.70 6.63 15.63
C LEU A 3 -0.44 7.32 15.11
N ARG A 4 -0.10 7.07 13.85
CA ARG A 4 1.01 7.72 13.16
C ARG A 4 0.45 8.80 12.25
N GLU A 5 1.21 9.86 12.07
CA GLU A 5 0.82 10.93 11.16
C GLU A 5 1.10 10.50 9.71
N ILE A 6 0.09 10.64 8.85
CA ILE A 6 0.23 10.36 7.42
C ILE A 6 0.80 11.61 6.75
N VAL A 7 1.96 11.46 6.11
CA VAL A 7 2.60 12.56 5.39
C VAL A 7 2.01 12.71 4.00
N THR A 8 2.05 13.92 3.46
CA THR A 8 1.45 14.23 2.18
C THR A 8 2.49 14.47 1.09
N GLU A 9 2.01 14.50 -0.15
CA GLU A 9 2.83 14.72 -1.35
C GLU A 9 3.77 15.92 -1.14
N GLY A 10 5.03 15.73 -1.50
CA GLY A 10 6.11 16.68 -1.24
C GLY A 10 7.00 16.29 -0.06
N TYR A 11 6.52 15.39 0.81
CA TYR A 11 7.35 14.89 1.90
C TYR A 11 8.39 13.90 1.37
N GLU A 12 9.61 14.02 1.84
CA GLU A 12 10.77 13.32 1.28
C GLU A 12 10.64 11.79 1.27
N SER A 13 10.06 11.20 2.31
CA SER A 13 9.93 9.74 2.41
C SER A 13 9.10 9.12 1.27
N LEU A 14 8.19 9.89 0.69
CA LEU A 14 7.31 9.40 -0.38
C LEU A 14 8.04 9.18 -1.71
N SER A 15 9.22 9.78 -1.88
CA SER A 15 10.01 9.67 -3.11
C SER A 15 11.23 8.78 -2.97
N LYS A 16 11.37 8.08 -1.86
CA LYS A 16 12.53 7.21 -1.58
C LYS A 16 12.20 5.74 -1.71
N ILE A 17 13.21 4.97 -2.08
CA ILE A 17 13.13 3.51 -2.12
C ILE A 17 13.32 2.98 -0.70
N CYS A 18 12.38 2.17 -0.23
CA CYS A 18 12.42 1.58 1.09
C CYS A 18 13.40 0.42 1.18
N LYS A 19 13.92 0.19 2.38
CA LYS A 19 14.86 -0.90 2.65
C LYS A 19 14.11 -2.16 3.12
N PRO A 20 14.64 -3.34 2.79
CA PRO A 20 14.06 -4.59 3.28
C PRO A 20 14.00 -4.65 4.80
N VAL A 21 12.97 -5.28 5.32
CA VAL A 21 12.85 -5.61 6.74
C VAL A 21 13.70 -6.84 7.00
N THR A 22 14.60 -6.76 7.97
CA THR A 22 15.53 -7.84 8.31
C THR A 22 15.36 -8.37 9.73
N SER A 23 14.62 -7.67 10.57
CA SER A 23 14.36 -8.07 11.95
C SER A 23 12.86 -8.20 12.19
N PHE A 24 12.44 -9.38 12.61
CA PHE A 24 11.03 -9.71 12.86
C PHE A 24 10.85 -9.84 14.38
N ASP A 25 10.76 -8.71 15.04
CA ASP A 25 10.77 -8.58 16.50
C ASP A 25 9.54 -7.80 17.00
N SER A 26 9.53 -7.48 18.29
CA SER A 26 8.42 -6.75 18.91
C SER A 26 8.27 -5.33 18.36
N ARG A 27 9.34 -4.72 17.87
CA ARG A 27 9.28 -3.37 17.26
C ARG A 27 8.52 -3.42 15.94
N LEU A 28 8.75 -4.47 15.16
CA LEU A 28 8.05 -4.67 13.90
C LEU A 28 6.56 -4.94 14.17
N GLU A 29 6.24 -5.78 15.16
CA GLU A 29 4.86 -6.06 15.55
C GLU A 29 4.13 -4.78 15.96
N LEU A 30 4.80 -3.93 16.73
CA LEU A 30 4.22 -2.65 17.16
C LEU A 30 3.99 -1.72 15.95
N LEU A 31 4.95 -1.64 15.04
CA LEU A 31 4.84 -0.82 13.83
C LEU A 31 3.65 -1.29 12.98
N VAL A 32 3.51 -2.59 12.76
CA VAL A 32 2.38 -3.16 12.03
C VAL A 32 1.06 -2.80 12.70
N LYS A 33 0.99 -2.95 14.02
CA LYS A 33 -0.22 -2.61 14.78
C LYS A 33 -0.56 -1.13 14.66
N ASP A 34 0.42 -0.26 14.81
CA ASP A 34 0.23 1.19 14.67
C ASP A 34 -0.26 1.56 13.26
N MET A 35 0.28 0.91 12.24
CA MET A 35 -0.14 1.14 10.85
C MET A 35 -1.58 0.68 10.62
N LYS A 36 -1.96 -0.46 11.18
CA LYS A 36 -3.35 -0.95 11.10
C LYS A 36 -4.31 0.03 11.77
N ASP A 37 -3.96 0.51 12.97
CA ASP A 37 -4.78 1.47 13.71
C ASP A 37 -4.90 2.79 12.93
N THR A 38 -3.80 3.24 12.35
CA THR A 38 -3.76 4.46 11.53
C THR A 38 -4.64 4.32 10.29
N LEU A 39 -4.58 3.17 9.62
CA LEU A 39 -5.39 2.89 8.44
C LEU A 39 -6.89 2.91 8.76
N VAL A 40 -7.28 2.28 9.86
CA VAL A 40 -8.68 2.29 10.33
C VAL A 40 -9.15 3.70 10.57
N LYS A 41 -8.36 4.52 11.27
CA LYS A 41 -8.72 5.91 11.58
C LYS A 41 -8.83 6.76 10.30
N ALA A 42 -7.98 6.52 9.33
CA ALA A 42 -7.98 7.25 8.06
C ALA A 42 -9.05 6.75 7.08
N ASP A 43 -9.64 5.58 7.37
CA ASP A 43 -10.67 4.97 6.53
C ASP A 43 -10.19 4.73 5.09
N GLY A 44 -8.95 4.29 4.94
CA GLY A 44 -8.36 3.95 3.64
C GLY A 44 -8.39 2.47 3.36
N LEU A 45 -7.95 2.08 2.17
CA LEU A 45 -7.87 0.68 1.75
C LEU A 45 -6.48 0.09 1.92
N GLY A 46 -5.47 0.93 2.05
CA GLY A 46 -4.10 0.51 2.24
C GLY A 46 -3.22 1.63 2.77
N LEU A 47 -2.09 1.25 3.34
CA LEU A 47 -1.11 2.19 3.89
C LEU A 47 0.27 1.55 3.81
N ALA A 48 1.23 2.28 3.23
CA ALA A 48 2.62 1.86 3.16
C ALA A 48 3.46 2.64 4.18
N ALA A 49 4.52 2.01 4.66
CA ALA A 49 5.38 2.60 5.70
C ALA A 49 5.93 4.00 5.35
N PRO A 50 6.35 4.28 4.10
CA PRO A 50 6.82 5.63 3.80
C PRO A 50 5.76 6.72 3.96
N GLN A 51 4.47 6.36 3.93
CA GLN A 51 3.39 7.32 4.18
C GLN A 51 3.32 7.80 5.64
N ILE A 52 4.01 7.12 6.53
CA ILE A 52 4.19 7.56 7.92
C ILE A 52 5.66 7.86 8.23
N GLY A 53 6.45 8.10 7.19
CA GLY A 53 7.85 8.49 7.34
C GLY A 53 8.84 7.37 7.63
N VAL A 54 8.42 6.12 7.51
CA VAL A 54 9.26 4.94 7.79
C VAL A 54 9.71 4.30 6.48
N LEU A 55 11.01 4.22 6.25
CA LEU A 55 11.58 3.72 4.99
C LEU A 55 11.85 2.22 5.05
N LYS A 56 10.80 1.45 5.30
CA LYS A 56 10.83 -0.03 5.33
C LYS A 56 9.84 -0.60 4.34
N ARG A 57 10.20 -1.74 3.75
CA ARG A 57 9.35 -2.42 2.79
C ARG A 57 8.22 -3.16 3.51
N LEU A 58 7.25 -2.39 3.94
CA LEU A 58 6.10 -2.85 4.71
C LEU A 58 4.87 -2.06 4.29
N ALA A 59 3.79 -2.77 3.99
CA ALA A 59 2.49 -2.18 3.68
C ALA A 59 1.37 -2.98 4.33
N ILE A 60 0.25 -2.32 4.58
CA ILE A 60 -0.98 -2.95 5.06
C ILE A 60 -2.03 -2.74 3.99
N ILE A 61 -2.78 -3.78 3.67
CA ILE A 61 -3.93 -3.68 2.78
C ILE A 61 -5.16 -4.30 3.45
N ILE A 62 -6.34 -3.90 3.00
CA ILE A 62 -7.57 -4.59 3.34
C ILE A 62 -7.85 -5.57 2.20
N ASP A 63 -7.85 -6.87 2.52
CA ASP A 63 -8.11 -7.91 1.55
C ASP A 63 -9.61 -8.00 1.25
N GLY A 64 -9.98 -7.76 -0.01
CA GLY A 64 -11.38 -7.78 -0.42
C GLY A 64 -12.04 -9.16 -0.31
N GLU A 65 -11.27 -10.24 -0.31
CA GLU A 65 -11.82 -11.60 -0.17
C GLU A 65 -12.12 -11.97 1.27
N THR A 66 -11.24 -11.61 2.20
CA THR A 66 -11.37 -11.99 3.62
C THR A 66 -11.89 -10.86 4.49
N GLU A 67 -11.88 -9.63 3.97
CA GLU A 67 -12.21 -8.40 4.70
C GLU A 67 -11.26 -8.12 5.86
N GLU A 68 -10.13 -8.80 5.92
CA GLU A 68 -9.12 -8.61 6.96
C GLU A 68 -7.98 -7.69 6.49
N MET A 69 -7.33 -7.04 7.43
CA MET A 69 -6.10 -6.31 7.16
C MET A 69 -4.93 -7.27 7.09
N VAL A 70 -4.13 -7.17 6.02
CA VAL A 70 -2.99 -8.05 5.77
C VAL A 70 -1.73 -7.22 5.73
N ALA A 71 -0.72 -7.63 6.50
CA ALA A 71 0.61 -7.05 6.42
C ALA A 71 1.40 -7.71 5.30
N LEU A 72 1.97 -6.89 4.43
CA LEU A 72 2.82 -7.33 3.33
C LEU A 72 4.23 -6.83 3.61
N ILE A 73 5.09 -7.71 4.09
CA ILE A 73 6.47 -7.37 4.44
C ILE A 73 7.41 -7.94 3.39
N ASN A 74 8.33 -7.11 2.89
CA ASN A 74 9.21 -7.44 1.79
C ASN A 74 8.44 -8.00 0.58
N PRO A 75 7.34 -7.32 0.17
CA PRO A 75 6.48 -7.87 -0.87
C PRO A 75 7.10 -7.79 -2.25
N GLU A 76 6.72 -8.75 -3.09
CA GLU A 76 7.16 -8.82 -4.48
C GLU A 76 6.02 -9.35 -5.33
N ILE A 77 5.73 -8.68 -6.43
CA ILE A 77 4.74 -9.19 -7.41
C ILE A 77 5.45 -10.25 -8.25
N THR A 78 4.94 -11.47 -8.21
CA THR A 78 5.53 -12.62 -8.91
C THR A 78 4.80 -12.98 -10.19
N ALA A 79 3.56 -12.52 -10.35
CA ALA A 79 2.77 -12.73 -11.56
C ALA A 79 1.71 -11.65 -11.69
N MET A 80 1.39 -11.29 -12.91
CA MET A 80 0.30 -10.37 -13.19
C MET A 80 -0.29 -10.67 -14.56
N SER A 81 -1.57 -10.39 -14.73
CA SER A 81 -2.27 -10.59 -15.99
C SER A 81 -3.42 -9.62 -16.15
N GLY A 82 -3.76 -9.38 -17.42
CA GLY A 82 -4.88 -8.50 -17.77
C GLY A 82 -4.62 -7.05 -17.45
N VAL A 83 -5.63 -6.24 -17.72
CA VAL A 83 -5.60 -4.79 -17.48
C VAL A 83 -6.96 -4.37 -16.96
N GLN A 84 -6.96 -3.47 -15.99
CA GLN A 84 -8.18 -2.84 -15.50
C GLN A 84 -7.95 -1.34 -15.30
N ASN A 85 -9.03 -0.59 -15.41
CA ASN A 85 -9.02 0.85 -15.15
C ASN A 85 -9.95 1.13 -13.98
N LYS A 86 -9.38 1.62 -12.89
CA LYS A 86 -10.13 1.96 -11.67
C LYS A 86 -9.78 3.37 -11.24
N THR A 87 -10.68 4.01 -10.53
CA THR A 87 -10.41 5.29 -9.90
C THR A 87 -9.58 5.05 -8.64
N GLU A 88 -8.44 5.71 -8.55
CA GLU A 88 -7.57 5.68 -7.39
C GLU A 88 -7.47 7.04 -6.73
N GLY A 89 -7.29 7.01 -5.43
CA GLY A 89 -6.87 8.14 -4.63
C GLY A 89 -5.84 7.65 -3.63
N CYS A 90 -5.21 8.56 -2.90
CA CYS A 90 -4.18 8.21 -1.94
C CYS A 90 -4.30 9.11 -0.71
N LEU A 91 -4.15 8.52 0.47
CA LEU A 91 -4.17 9.27 1.73
C LEU A 91 -3.07 10.34 1.77
N SER A 92 -1.98 10.13 1.04
CA SER A 92 -0.88 11.09 0.94
C SER A 92 -1.07 12.13 -0.16
N VAL A 93 -2.11 12.00 -0.98
CA VAL A 93 -2.47 12.95 -2.04
C VAL A 93 -3.95 13.29 -1.91
N PRO A 94 -4.34 13.98 -0.83
CA PRO A 94 -5.76 14.24 -0.57
C PRO A 94 -6.40 15.11 -1.63
N GLY A 95 -7.67 14.82 -1.94
CA GLY A 95 -8.45 15.61 -2.89
C GLY A 95 -8.16 15.34 -4.35
N VAL A 96 -7.25 14.43 -4.66
CA VAL A 96 -6.88 14.10 -6.04
C VAL A 96 -7.32 12.67 -6.37
N TRP A 97 -8.08 12.54 -7.43
CA TRP A 97 -8.59 11.25 -7.91
C TRP A 97 -8.28 11.11 -9.39
N GLY A 98 -7.95 9.91 -9.80
CA GLY A 98 -7.64 9.65 -11.19
C GLY A 98 -7.89 8.20 -11.57
N LYS A 99 -8.22 7.98 -12.83
CA LYS A 99 -8.31 6.63 -13.38
C LYS A 99 -6.91 6.18 -13.72
N THR A 100 -6.57 4.99 -13.27
CA THR A 100 -5.26 4.40 -13.52
C THR A 100 -5.42 3.14 -14.34
N GLU A 101 -4.33 2.74 -15.00
CA GLU A 101 -4.25 1.47 -15.69
C GLU A 101 -3.41 0.53 -14.85
N ARG A 102 -4.01 -0.56 -14.38
CA ARG A 102 -3.37 -1.53 -13.48
C ARG A 102 -3.61 -2.95 -13.99
N PRO A 103 -2.77 -3.92 -13.58
CA PRO A 103 -3.06 -5.32 -13.84
C PRO A 103 -4.42 -5.73 -13.27
N ALA A 104 -5.16 -6.56 -13.98
CA ALA A 104 -6.45 -7.05 -13.52
C ALA A 104 -6.29 -8.08 -12.40
N VAL A 105 -5.23 -8.90 -12.47
CA VAL A 105 -4.92 -9.95 -11.48
C VAL A 105 -3.44 -9.86 -11.13
N VAL A 106 -3.13 -9.91 -9.84
CA VAL A 106 -1.75 -9.94 -9.36
C VAL A 106 -1.56 -11.05 -8.34
N THR A 107 -0.37 -11.65 -8.38
CA THR A 107 0.11 -12.56 -7.34
C THR A 107 1.25 -11.86 -6.62
N VAL A 108 1.14 -11.75 -5.31
CA VAL A 108 2.16 -11.15 -4.46
C VAL A 108 2.70 -12.19 -3.50
N LYS A 109 4.03 -12.21 -3.35
CA LYS A 109 4.74 -13.01 -2.36
C LYS A 109 5.27 -12.05 -1.30
N ALA A 110 5.00 -12.34 -0.03
CA ALA A 110 5.40 -11.47 1.07
C ALA A 110 5.65 -12.27 2.34
N GLN A 111 6.20 -11.61 3.35
CA GLN A 111 6.36 -12.19 4.68
C GLN A 111 5.32 -11.57 5.62
N ASN A 112 4.87 -12.37 6.60
CA ASN A 112 4.04 -11.86 7.69
C ASN A 112 4.91 -11.32 8.81
N GLU A 113 4.31 -10.87 9.93
CA GLU A 113 5.03 -10.28 11.06
C GLU A 113 5.97 -11.25 11.76
N LYS A 114 5.84 -12.54 11.52
CA LYS A 114 6.71 -13.59 12.06
C LYS A 114 7.84 -13.96 11.10
N GLY A 115 7.90 -13.30 9.95
CA GLY A 115 8.90 -13.59 8.93
C GLY A 115 8.56 -14.78 8.03
N GLU A 116 7.37 -15.33 8.16
CA GLU A 116 6.93 -16.47 7.36
C GLU A 116 6.46 -16.01 5.98
N TRP A 117 6.90 -16.69 4.94
CA TRP A 117 6.50 -16.37 3.57
C TRP A 117 5.12 -16.91 3.24
N PHE A 118 4.36 -16.12 2.52
CA PHE A 118 3.06 -16.52 1.96
C PHE A 118 2.90 -15.90 0.57
N GLU A 119 1.90 -16.39 -0.14
CA GLU A 119 1.57 -15.92 -1.47
C GLU A 119 0.06 -15.74 -1.55
N MET A 120 -0.37 -14.68 -2.22
CA MET A 120 -1.79 -14.47 -2.46
C MET A 120 -2.02 -13.93 -3.86
N THR A 121 -3.11 -14.36 -4.49
CA THR A 121 -3.53 -13.88 -5.81
C THR A 121 -4.86 -13.18 -5.68
N ARG A 122 -4.94 -11.95 -6.17
CA ARG A 122 -6.16 -11.13 -6.06
C ARG A 122 -6.44 -10.41 -7.36
N ASP A 123 -7.70 -10.04 -7.55
CA ASP A 123 -8.17 -9.27 -8.69
C ASP A 123 -8.86 -7.99 -8.21
N GLY A 124 -9.45 -7.25 -9.14
CA GLY A 124 -10.27 -6.08 -8.85
C GLY A 124 -9.54 -5.02 -8.03
N ILE A 125 -10.26 -4.42 -7.09
CA ILE A 125 -9.72 -3.32 -6.27
C ILE A 125 -8.60 -3.78 -5.34
N THR A 126 -8.61 -5.03 -4.91
CA THR A 126 -7.52 -5.54 -4.06
C THR A 126 -6.21 -5.60 -4.86
N ALA A 127 -6.26 -6.02 -6.13
CA ALA A 127 -5.09 -6.01 -7.00
C ALA A 127 -4.56 -4.58 -7.19
N VAL A 128 -5.45 -3.61 -7.39
CA VAL A 128 -5.08 -2.20 -7.50
C VAL A 128 -4.38 -1.74 -6.22
N CYS A 129 -4.96 -2.09 -5.07
CA CYS A 129 -4.43 -1.72 -3.76
C CYS A 129 -3.02 -2.28 -3.54
N ILE A 130 -2.80 -3.54 -3.87
CA ILE A 130 -1.49 -4.18 -3.78
C ILE A 130 -0.48 -3.39 -4.61
N CYS A 131 -0.78 -3.12 -5.87
CA CYS A 131 0.12 -2.37 -6.76
C CYS A 131 0.40 -0.96 -6.23
N HIS A 132 -0.63 -0.27 -5.77
CA HIS A 132 -0.53 1.08 -5.23
C HIS A 132 0.43 1.12 -4.03
N GLU A 133 0.28 0.20 -3.08
CA GLU A 133 1.13 0.18 -1.89
C GLU A 133 2.56 -0.26 -2.20
N LEU A 134 2.74 -1.23 -3.11
CA LEU A 134 4.09 -1.63 -3.51
C LEU A 134 4.83 -0.51 -4.24
N ASP A 135 4.11 0.30 -5.03
CA ASP A 135 4.70 1.47 -5.67
C ASP A 135 5.26 2.45 -4.63
N HIS A 136 4.54 2.68 -3.53
CA HIS A 136 5.02 3.54 -2.45
C HIS A 136 6.36 3.06 -1.90
N LEU A 137 6.60 1.76 -1.85
CA LEU A 137 7.85 1.20 -1.36
C LEU A 137 9.02 1.51 -2.29
N ASP A 138 8.74 1.85 -3.53
CA ASP A 138 9.72 2.24 -4.54
C ASP A 138 9.73 3.76 -4.80
N GLY A 139 9.03 4.52 -3.97
CA GLY A 139 8.98 5.97 -4.10
C GLY A 139 8.08 6.47 -5.22
N ILE A 140 7.11 5.66 -5.64
CA ILE A 140 6.21 5.96 -6.75
C ILE A 140 4.80 6.27 -6.23
N LEU A 141 4.23 7.38 -6.69
CA LEU A 141 2.84 7.74 -6.40
C LEU A 141 1.92 7.31 -7.54
N PHE A 142 0.64 7.12 -7.23
CA PHE A 142 -0.34 6.69 -8.24
C PHE A 142 -0.46 7.64 -9.43
N ARG A 143 -0.07 8.90 -9.27
CA ARG A 143 -0.09 9.90 -10.34
C ARG A 143 0.66 9.44 -11.59
N GLU A 144 1.69 8.62 -11.42
CA GLU A 144 2.50 8.12 -12.53
C GLU A 144 1.74 7.11 -13.40
N HIS A 145 0.63 6.59 -12.89
CA HIS A 145 -0.23 5.63 -13.59
C HIS A 145 -1.56 6.22 -14.04
N VAL A 146 -1.81 7.50 -13.73
CA VAL A 146 -3.09 8.14 -14.07
C VAL A 146 -3.17 8.38 -15.57
N VAL A 147 -4.26 7.90 -16.17
CA VAL A 147 -4.57 8.13 -17.57
C VAL A 147 -5.63 9.21 -17.76
N GLU A 148 -6.42 9.49 -16.73
CA GLU A 148 -7.45 10.52 -16.72
C GLU A 148 -7.72 10.99 -15.32
N TYR A 149 -7.55 12.28 -15.03
CA TYR A 149 -7.91 12.85 -13.74
C TYR A 149 -9.41 13.09 -13.65
N ILE A 150 -9.94 12.87 -12.46
CA ILE A 150 -11.35 13.11 -12.17
C ILE A 150 -11.42 14.41 -11.37
N GLU A 151 -12.33 15.32 -11.77
CA GLU A 151 -12.52 16.57 -11.04
C GLU A 151 -12.96 16.30 -9.61
N ASP A 152 -12.37 17.06 -8.68
CA ASP A 152 -12.76 17.02 -7.29
C ASP A 152 -14.20 17.53 -7.16
N ARG A 153 -15.03 16.75 -6.50
CA ARG A 153 -16.42 17.11 -6.23
C ARG A 153 -16.57 17.28 -4.74
N ASP A 154 -16.50 18.47 -4.29
CA ASP A 154 -16.65 18.80 -2.89
C ASP A 154 -17.98 18.32 -2.30
#